data_b75e9f5fc6d16ccc88c0fa35ee63fd99
#
_entry.id   b75e9f5fc6d16ccc88c0fa35ee63fd99
#
_cell.length_a   1.000
_cell.length_b   1.000
_cell.length_c   1.000
_cell.angle_alpha   90.00
_cell.angle_beta   90.00
_cell.angle_gamma   90.00
#
_symmetry.space_group_name_H-M   'P 1'
#
loop_
_entity.id
_entity.type
_entity.pdbx_description
1 polymer ?
#
loop_
_entity_poly.entity_id
_entity_poly.type
_entity_poly.pdbx_seq_one_letter_code
_entity_poly.pdbx_strand_id
1 'polypeptide(L)'
;MAWMRAVAVLLAASGAAAFVAPPPPRAGPPRASPSDRFAELPQTAQYEALLLAALSGKRRDIDVALGLCEEMARTNVGNVPNKVVCALVDAAVATKDAKRVQDILSVAKRSGGARAYGTSSNAPRLPPSSSQAFQSSLQSCPELPPDDRATETAVALAALACVGFPALAEVAASITGGDAPGPATLTLVADALAFGADAYLLQGEISKKVGAGVDRLASRDSRREAECEAASFDLGYRLGLPCFAFAPSAVEAAGAAVVDGTVDENRVRALLVWLCAPMACERRKHRKLLASDPRQALAFLTLLRGRGQFTDANSNEDNVRWALGDASRLLEARARPVEELADFFESGVATAGDVVARLER
;
A
#
# COMPACT_ATOMS: atom_id res chain seq x y z
N MET A 1 23.38 -1.66 25.21
CA MET A 1 23.79 -0.75 26.28
C MET A 1 22.84 0.43 26.48
N ALA A 2 22.30 1.07 25.43
CA ALA A 2 21.31 2.15 25.58
C ALA A 2 19.99 1.67 26.24
N TRP A 3 19.53 0.47 25.92
CA TRP A 3 18.31 -0.11 26.49
C TRP A 3 18.48 -0.45 27.99
N MET A 4 19.65 -0.98 28.38
CA MET A 4 19.95 -1.15 29.83
C MET A 4 19.99 0.18 30.58
N ARG A 5 20.33 1.29 29.88
CA ARG A 5 20.27 2.63 30.45
C ARG A 5 18.84 3.16 30.55
N ALA A 6 17.97 2.89 29.55
CA ALA A 6 16.56 3.28 29.62
C ALA A 6 15.80 2.55 30.73
N VAL A 7 16.02 1.25 30.90
CA VAL A 7 15.46 0.48 32.03
C VAL A 7 16.09 0.87 33.36
N ALA A 8 17.39 1.19 33.39
CA ALA A 8 18.07 1.67 34.59
C ALA A 8 17.60 3.09 34.99
N VAL A 9 17.30 3.96 34.03
CA VAL A 9 16.74 5.31 34.30
C VAL A 9 15.32 5.21 34.85
N LEU A 10 14.48 4.30 34.32
CA LEU A 10 13.14 4.04 34.83
C LEU A 10 13.16 3.43 36.24
N LEU A 11 14.13 2.57 36.52
CA LEU A 11 14.33 1.99 37.85
C LEU A 11 14.95 3.00 38.85
N ALA A 12 15.73 3.98 38.36
CA ALA A 12 16.31 5.04 39.21
C ALA A 12 15.30 6.15 39.56
N ALA A 13 14.29 6.37 38.70
CA ALA A 13 13.25 7.37 38.96
C ALA A 13 12.19 6.93 39.97
N SER A 14 12.12 5.62 40.30
CA SER A 14 11.11 5.06 41.18
C SER A 14 11.58 4.75 42.62
N GLY A 15 12.76 5.19 43.04
CA GLY A 15 13.15 4.99 44.45
C GLY A 15 14.59 5.37 44.77
N ALA A 16 14.78 6.48 45.46
CA ALA A 16 16.03 6.80 46.14
C ALA A 16 16.27 5.79 47.28
N ALA A 17 17.09 4.78 47.04
CA ALA A 17 17.61 3.91 48.09
C ALA A 17 19.14 3.98 48.08
N ALA A 18 19.70 4.31 49.23
CA ALA A 18 21.09 4.50 49.53
C ALA A 18 21.98 3.36 49.02
N PHE A 19 23.06 3.72 48.34
CA PHE A 19 24.11 2.81 47.89
C PHE A 19 24.97 2.41 49.09
N VAL A 20 24.78 1.18 49.57
CA VAL A 20 25.74 0.51 50.48
C VAL A 20 26.55 -0.45 49.62
N ALA A 21 27.88 -0.36 49.67
CA ALA A 21 28.79 -1.18 48.89
C ALA A 21 28.56 -2.69 49.15
N PRO A 22 28.52 -3.54 48.11
CA PRO A 22 28.17 -4.95 48.26
C PRO A 22 29.32 -5.77 48.82
N PRO A 23 29.02 -6.77 49.67
CA PRO A 23 29.95 -7.83 50.05
C PRO A 23 30.23 -8.78 48.84
N PRO A 24 31.32 -9.58 48.87
CA PRO A 24 31.73 -10.44 47.77
C PRO A 24 30.67 -11.49 47.40
N PRO A 25 30.64 -11.96 46.15
CA PRO A 25 29.50 -12.66 45.58
C PRO A 25 29.31 -14.05 46.22
N ARG A 26 28.25 -14.19 47.01
CA ARG A 26 27.59 -15.48 47.21
C ARG A 26 26.77 -15.77 45.97
N ALA A 27 26.77 -17.03 45.49
CA ALA A 27 25.93 -17.48 44.40
C ALA A 27 24.47 -17.08 44.69
N GLY A 28 24.04 -15.98 44.09
CA GLY A 28 22.69 -15.44 44.22
C GLY A 28 21.71 -16.25 43.35
N PRO A 29 20.41 -16.20 43.67
CA PRO A 29 19.37 -16.81 42.84
C PRO A 29 19.50 -16.36 41.39
N PRO A 30 19.07 -17.21 40.43
CA PRO A 30 19.20 -16.89 39.00
C PRO A 30 18.62 -15.49 38.74
N ARG A 31 19.44 -14.65 38.13
CA ARG A 31 19.00 -13.28 37.75
C ARG A 31 17.75 -13.41 36.91
N ALA A 32 16.64 -12.83 37.40
CA ALA A 32 15.39 -12.74 36.65
C ALA A 32 15.67 -12.24 35.24
N SER A 33 15.05 -12.89 34.25
CA SER A 33 15.19 -12.48 32.84
C SER A 33 14.67 -11.05 32.66
N PRO A 34 15.09 -10.33 31.61
CA PRO A 34 14.54 -9.00 31.30
C PRO A 34 13.01 -9.03 31.19
N SER A 35 12.42 -10.13 30.72
CA SER A 35 10.98 -10.35 30.66
C SER A 35 10.30 -10.44 32.00
N ASP A 36 10.92 -11.13 32.97
CA ASP A 36 10.36 -11.27 34.33
C ASP A 36 10.29 -9.91 35.03
N ARG A 37 11.35 -9.10 34.91
CA ARG A 37 11.37 -7.73 35.46
C ARG A 37 10.38 -6.80 34.79
N PHE A 38 10.14 -6.96 33.50
CA PHE A 38 9.13 -6.19 32.76
C PHE A 38 7.72 -6.56 33.24
N ALA A 39 7.44 -7.83 33.47
CA ALA A 39 6.15 -8.30 33.97
C ALA A 39 5.81 -7.79 35.40
N GLU A 40 6.84 -7.51 36.22
CA GLU A 40 6.68 -6.94 37.58
C GLU A 40 6.36 -5.44 37.58
N LEU A 41 6.54 -4.72 36.44
CA LEU A 41 6.26 -3.30 36.37
C LEU A 41 4.72 -3.04 36.33
N PRO A 42 4.26 -1.92 36.88
CA PRO A 42 2.89 -1.45 36.69
C PRO A 42 2.56 -1.34 35.19
N GLN A 43 1.35 -1.65 34.81
CA GLN A 43 0.92 -1.68 33.40
C GLN A 43 1.20 -0.38 32.64
N THR A 44 1.04 0.77 33.30
CA THR A 44 1.40 2.08 32.75
C THR A 44 2.88 2.21 32.41
N ALA A 45 3.77 1.73 33.31
CA ALA A 45 5.22 1.76 33.09
C ALA A 45 5.64 0.77 31.98
N GLN A 46 4.97 -0.37 31.84
CA GLN A 46 5.16 -1.28 30.71
C GLN A 46 4.85 -0.60 29.38
N TYR A 47 3.73 0.13 29.30
CA TYR A 47 3.34 0.85 28.08
C TYR A 47 4.29 1.99 27.73
N GLU A 48 4.74 2.76 28.71
CA GLU A 48 5.74 3.79 28.51
C GLU A 48 7.07 3.23 28.00
N ALA A 49 7.53 2.13 28.56
CA ALA A 49 8.76 1.47 28.12
C ALA A 49 8.66 0.96 26.68
N LEU A 50 7.52 0.37 26.30
CA LEU A 50 7.26 -0.07 24.92
C LEU A 50 7.20 1.11 23.95
N LEU A 51 6.54 2.19 24.34
CA LEU A 51 6.43 3.39 23.52
C LEU A 51 7.80 4.05 23.30
N LEU A 52 8.61 4.16 24.37
CA LEU A 52 9.97 4.69 24.27
C LEU A 52 10.87 3.81 23.37
N ALA A 53 10.76 2.49 23.48
CA ALA A 53 11.49 1.56 22.62
C ALA A 53 11.07 1.71 21.15
N ALA A 54 9.78 1.83 20.88
CA ALA A 54 9.26 2.05 19.53
C ALA A 54 9.73 3.41 18.94
N LEU A 55 9.66 4.48 19.73
CA LEU A 55 10.09 5.82 19.32
C LEU A 55 11.61 5.94 19.13
N SER A 56 12.41 5.05 19.69
CA SER A 56 13.87 5.06 19.47
C SER A 56 14.27 4.81 18.01
N GLY A 57 13.38 4.19 17.23
CA GLY A 57 13.58 3.84 15.82
C GLY A 57 14.73 2.83 15.57
N LYS A 58 15.38 2.33 16.62
CA LYS A 58 16.47 1.37 16.48
C LYS A 58 15.93 -0.03 16.31
N ARG A 59 16.39 -0.73 15.28
CA ARG A 59 15.98 -2.11 14.97
C ARG A 59 15.96 -3.04 16.19
N ARG A 60 17.00 -2.99 17.01
CA ARG A 60 17.12 -3.81 18.21
C ARG A 60 16.07 -3.48 19.26
N ASP A 61 15.73 -2.22 19.42
CA ASP A 61 14.75 -1.78 20.41
C ASP A 61 13.32 -2.16 19.97
N ILE A 62 13.06 -2.12 18.65
CA ILE A 62 11.80 -2.60 18.06
C ILE A 62 11.66 -4.11 18.28
N ASP A 63 12.73 -4.91 18.08
CA ASP A 63 12.70 -6.36 18.28
C ASP A 63 12.43 -6.70 19.76
N VAL A 64 13.03 -5.94 20.69
CA VAL A 64 12.76 -6.11 22.11
C VAL A 64 11.32 -5.74 22.46
N ALA A 65 10.83 -4.61 21.95
CA ALA A 65 9.44 -4.19 22.17
C ALA A 65 8.44 -5.22 21.61
N LEU A 66 8.72 -5.77 20.43
CA LEU A 66 7.91 -6.83 19.83
C LEU A 66 7.88 -8.09 20.70
N GLY A 67 9.04 -8.55 21.17
CA GLY A 67 9.13 -9.70 22.07
C GLY A 67 8.36 -9.49 23.38
N LEU A 68 8.39 -8.28 23.94
CA LEU A 68 7.60 -7.94 25.12
C LEU A 68 6.09 -7.91 24.83
N CYS A 69 5.68 -7.40 23.67
CA CYS A 69 4.28 -7.45 23.23
C CYS A 69 3.80 -8.90 23.04
N GLU A 70 4.66 -9.78 22.50
CA GLU A 70 4.36 -11.21 22.39
C GLU A 70 4.16 -11.88 23.75
N GLU A 71 5.01 -11.57 24.70
CA GLU A 71 4.89 -12.08 26.07
C GLU A 71 3.61 -11.59 26.74
N MET A 72 3.26 -10.30 26.59
CA MET A 72 2.00 -9.76 27.07
C MET A 72 0.78 -10.47 26.43
N ALA A 73 0.83 -10.72 25.12
CA ALA A 73 -0.23 -11.45 24.43
C ALA A 73 -0.34 -12.91 24.91
N ARG A 74 0.79 -13.56 25.22
CA ARG A 74 0.84 -14.94 25.72
C ARG A 74 0.32 -15.06 27.15
N THR A 75 0.66 -14.10 27.99
CA THR A 75 0.28 -14.12 29.43
C THR A 75 -1.08 -13.53 29.70
N ASN A 76 -1.75 -12.98 28.69
CA ASN A 76 -3.08 -12.33 28.79
C ASN A 76 -3.10 -11.16 29.81
N VAL A 77 -1.94 -10.54 30.06
CA VAL A 77 -1.74 -9.47 31.06
C VAL A 77 -2.21 -8.10 30.56
N GLY A 78 -3.09 -8.05 29.59
CA GLY A 78 -3.70 -6.82 29.11
C GLY A 78 -3.54 -6.60 27.61
N ASN A 79 -4.33 -5.67 27.06
CA ASN A 79 -4.29 -5.31 25.65
C ASN A 79 -3.13 -4.36 25.40
N VAL A 80 -2.34 -4.59 24.34
CA VAL A 80 -1.36 -3.60 23.88
C VAL A 80 -2.12 -2.36 23.39
N PRO A 81 -1.85 -1.15 23.91
CA PRO A 81 -2.55 0.05 23.50
C PRO A 81 -2.31 0.38 22.03
N ASN A 82 -3.34 0.87 21.33
CA ASN A 82 -3.21 1.27 19.94
C ASN A 82 -2.05 2.25 19.67
N LYS A 83 -1.77 3.16 20.60
CA LYS A 83 -0.63 4.10 20.48
C LYS A 83 0.71 3.39 20.37
N VAL A 84 0.91 2.30 21.10
CA VAL A 84 2.14 1.49 21.04
C VAL A 84 2.19 0.76 19.69
N VAL A 85 1.09 0.15 19.27
CA VAL A 85 0.99 -0.53 17.97
C VAL A 85 1.31 0.44 16.83
N CYS A 86 0.72 1.64 16.85
CA CYS A 86 0.95 2.65 15.82
C CYS A 86 2.43 3.08 15.77
N ALA A 87 3.05 3.36 16.93
CA ALA A 87 4.46 3.74 17.00
C ALA A 87 5.40 2.62 16.52
N LEU A 88 5.09 1.36 16.83
CA LEU A 88 5.84 0.21 16.34
C LEU A 88 5.69 0.02 14.83
N VAL A 89 4.48 0.21 14.30
CA VAL A 89 4.22 0.16 12.86
C VAL A 89 5.01 1.25 12.14
N ASP A 90 4.97 2.50 12.61
CA ASP A 90 5.72 3.61 12.02
C ASP A 90 7.23 3.35 12.04
N ALA A 91 7.76 2.83 13.15
CA ALA A 91 9.16 2.49 13.26
C ALA A 91 9.56 1.33 12.31
N ALA A 92 8.70 0.32 12.14
CA ALA A 92 8.94 -0.78 11.21
C ALA A 92 8.85 -0.32 9.75
N VAL A 93 7.90 0.54 9.41
CA VAL A 93 7.77 1.15 8.08
C VAL A 93 9.00 1.99 7.74
N ALA A 94 9.51 2.78 8.68
CA ALA A 94 10.75 3.55 8.49
C ALA A 94 11.96 2.67 8.15
N THR A 95 11.99 1.41 8.63
CA THR A 95 13.03 0.43 8.29
C THR A 95 12.74 -0.36 7.01
N LYS A 96 11.58 -0.15 6.36
CA LYS A 96 11.10 -0.88 5.17
C LYS A 96 11.04 -2.40 5.37
N ASP A 97 10.71 -2.86 6.57
CA ASP A 97 10.66 -4.27 6.95
C ASP A 97 9.20 -4.76 7.01
N ALA A 98 8.70 -5.26 5.87
CA ALA A 98 7.31 -5.76 5.74
C ALA A 98 6.99 -6.90 6.70
N LYS A 99 7.94 -7.81 6.92
CA LYS A 99 7.75 -8.94 7.82
C LYS A 99 7.53 -8.45 9.26
N ARG A 100 8.31 -7.47 9.67
CA ARG A 100 8.19 -6.89 11.01
C ARG A 100 6.86 -6.18 11.22
N VAL A 101 6.34 -5.45 10.21
CA VAL A 101 4.98 -4.88 10.27
C VAL A 101 3.95 -5.98 10.45
N GLN A 102 4.06 -7.09 9.70
CA GLN A 102 3.16 -8.23 9.83
C GLN A 102 3.23 -8.85 11.24
N ASP A 103 4.42 -9.04 11.79
CA ASP A 103 4.64 -9.60 13.12
C ASP A 103 4.00 -8.70 14.20
N ILE A 104 4.25 -7.38 14.14
CA ILE A 104 3.66 -6.38 15.05
C ILE A 104 2.13 -6.44 15.01
N LEU A 105 1.54 -6.39 13.81
CA LEU A 105 0.08 -6.43 13.67
C LEU A 105 -0.53 -7.77 14.08
N SER A 106 0.17 -8.88 13.84
CA SER A 106 -0.26 -10.21 14.27
C SER A 106 -0.24 -10.35 15.79
N VAL A 107 0.78 -9.80 16.46
CA VAL A 107 0.86 -9.74 17.92
C VAL A 107 -0.22 -8.82 18.47
N ALA A 108 -0.38 -7.64 17.89
CA ALA A 108 -1.42 -6.69 18.27
C ALA A 108 -2.84 -7.28 18.13
N LYS A 109 -3.09 -8.06 17.08
CA LYS A 109 -4.37 -8.77 16.89
C LYS A 109 -4.62 -9.77 18.03
N ARG A 110 -3.62 -10.59 18.37
CA ARG A 110 -3.74 -11.57 19.48
C ARG A 110 -4.00 -10.89 20.81
N SER A 111 -3.45 -9.72 21.04
CA SER A 111 -3.67 -8.91 22.25
C SER A 111 -4.90 -8.01 22.20
N GLY A 112 -5.72 -8.09 21.14
CA GLY A 112 -6.94 -7.28 21.00
C GLY A 112 -6.71 -5.82 20.58
N GLY A 113 -5.47 -5.42 20.27
CA GLY A 113 -5.10 -4.06 19.85
C GLY A 113 -5.29 -3.80 18.35
N ALA A 114 -5.40 -4.85 17.51
CA ALA A 114 -5.61 -4.75 16.06
C ALA A 114 -6.74 -5.69 15.62
N ARG A 115 -7.97 -5.36 15.98
CA ARG A 115 -9.14 -6.25 15.78
C ARG A 115 -9.56 -6.37 14.32
N ALA A 116 -9.43 -5.29 13.55
CA ALA A 116 -9.80 -5.26 12.15
C ALA A 116 -8.74 -5.90 11.23
N TYR A 117 -7.50 -6.07 11.72
CA TYR A 117 -6.42 -6.67 10.93
C TYR A 117 -6.69 -8.14 10.60
N GLY A 118 -6.63 -8.50 9.32
CA GLY A 118 -6.79 -9.88 8.85
C GLY A 118 -8.10 -10.52 9.31
N THR A 119 -9.22 -9.80 9.28
CA THR A 119 -10.52 -10.34 9.70
C THR A 119 -11.04 -11.34 8.67
N SER A 120 -11.49 -12.52 9.13
CA SER A 120 -12.01 -13.58 8.27
C SER A 120 -13.27 -13.18 7.48
N SER A 121 -14.05 -12.22 7.98
CA SER A 121 -15.22 -11.67 7.27
C SER A 121 -14.89 -11.00 5.95
N ASN A 122 -13.62 -10.62 5.75
CA ASN A 122 -13.11 -9.99 4.55
C ASN A 122 -12.25 -10.93 3.70
N ALA A 123 -12.26 -12.23 3.99
CA ALA A 123 -11.52 -13.20 3.18
C ALA A 123 -12.01 -13.16 1.71
N PRO A 124 -11.09 -13.25 0.74
CA PRO A 124 -11.46 -13.36 -0.65
C PRO A 124 -12.34 -14.58 -0.89
N ARG A 125 -13.33 -14.43 -1.75
CA ARG A 125 -14.13 -15.58 -2.18
C ARG A 125 -13.28 -16.52 -3.01
N LEU A 126 -13.37 -17.81 -2.71
CA LEU A 126 -12.78 -18.82 -3.58
C LEU A 126 -13.61 -18.93 -4.85
N PRO A 127 -12.98 -18.98 -6.03
CA PRO A 127 -13.70 -19.24 -7.25
C PRO A 127 -14.31 -20.65 -7.20
N PRO A 128 -15.44 -20.86 -7.87
CA PRO A 128 -16.01 -22.19 -8.00
C PRO A 128 -14.99 -23.18 -8.60
N SER A 129 -14.94 -24.39 -8.05
CA SER A 129 -13.99 -25.42 -8.46
C SER A 129 -14.24 -25.97 -9.88
N SER A 130 -15.48 -25.86 -10.39
CA SER A 130 -15.80 -26.26 -11.76
C SER A 130 -15.62 -25.10 -12.72
N SER A 131 -14.97 -25.34 -13.86
CA SER A 131 -14.74 -24.34 -14.90
C SER A 131 -16.05 -23.71 -15.39
N GLN A 132 -17.11 -24.48 -15.53
CA GLN A 132 -18.40 -23.98 -15.97
C GLN A 132 -19.08 -23.06 -14.95
N ALA A 133 -19.03 -23.41 -13.65
CA ALA A 133 -19.55 -22.57 -12.58
C ALA A 133 -18.72 -21.29 -12.43
N PHE A 134 -17.41 -21.37 -12.64
CA PHE A 134 -16.52 -20.21 -12.64
C PHE A 134 -16.88 -19.24 -13.78
N GLN A 135 -17.01 -19.74 -15.01
CA GLN A 135 -17.39 -18.92 -16.17
C GLN A 135 -18.77 -18.27 -16.00
N SER A 136 -19.75 -19.00 -15.44
CA SER A 136 -21.07 -18.43 -15.12
C SER A 136 -20.96 -17.31 -14.10
N SER A 137 -20.11 -17.48 -13.10
CA SER A 137 -19.89 -16.48 -12.06
C SER A 137 -19.17 -15.23 -12.57
N LEU A 138 -18.28 -15.38 -13.57
CA LEU A 138 -17.58 -14.28 -14.21
C LEU A 138 -18.52 -13.33 -14.97
N GLN A 139 -19.69 -13.80 -15.41
CA GLN A 139 -20.70 -12.93 -16.06
C GLN A 139 -21.20 -11.83 -15.12
N SER A 140 -21.18 -12.07 -13.81
CA SER A 140 -21.54 -11.05 -12.79
C SER A 140 -20.36 -10.16 -12.40
N CYS A 141 -19.13 -10.50 -12.79
CA CYS A 141 -17.95 -9.71 -12.49
C CYS A 141 -17.77 -8.58 -13.52
N PRO A 142 -17.28 -7.42 -13.08
CA PRO A 142 -17.00 -6.33 -13.99
C PRO A 142 -15.93 -6.72 -15.02
N GLU A 143 -16.10 -6.30 -16.26
CA GLU A 143 -15.07 -6.47 -17.27
C GLU A 143 -13.81 -5.68 -16.93
N LEU A 144 -12.65 -6.19 -17.33
CA LEU A 144 -11.42 -5.42 -17.19
C LEU A 144 -11.48 -4.21 -18.13
N PRO A 145 -11.19 -3.02 -17.62
CA PRO A 145 -11.14 -1.85 -18.47
C PRO A 145 -10.01 -2.00 -19.49
N PRO A 146 -10.21 -1.52 -20.72
CA PRO A 146 -9.16 -1.54 -21.73
C PRO A 146 -7.97 -0.72 -21.28
N ASP A 147 -6.77 -1.22 -21.61
CA ASP A 147 -5.53 -0.57 -21.24
C ASP A 147 -5.02 0.34 -22.35
N ASP A 148 -5.60 1.52 -22.43
CA ASP A 148 -5.22 2.55 -23.41
C ASP A 148 -4.12 3.51 -22.90
N ARG A 149 -3.62 3.33 -21.67
CA ARG A 149 -2.68 4.26 -21.04
C ARG A 149 -1.43 4.52 -21.85
N ALA A 150 -0.74 3.46 -22.28
CA ALA A 150 0.51 3.59 -23.03
C ALA A 150 0.23 4.27 -24.37
N THR A 151 -0.87 3.89 -25.03
CA THR A 151 -1.26 4.45 -26.31
C THR A 151 -1.70 5.91 -26.17
N GLU A 152 -2.54 6.22 -25.17
CA GLU A 152 -2.97 7.60 -24.91
C GLU A 152 -1.79 8.50 -24.56
N THR A 153 -0.88 8.03 -23.66
CA THR A 153 0.30 8.81 -23.27
C THR A 153 1.27 8.98 -24.44
N ALA A 154 1.53 7.93 -25.22
CA ALA A 154 2.39 8.01 -26.40
C ALA A 154 1.85 8.97 -27.46
N VAL A 155 0.54 8.90 -27.73
CA VAL A 155 -0.13 9.80 -28.69
C VAL A 155 -0.11 11.25 -28.19
N ALA A 156 -0.34 11.48 -26.89
CA ALA A 156 -0.25 12.83 -26.31
C ALA A 156 1.16 13.39 -26.36
N LEU A 157 2.17 12.60 -26.01
CA LEU A 157 3.58 13.01 -26.10
C LEU A 157 3.99 13.29 -27.56
N ALA A 158 3.56 12.46 -28.50
CA ALA A 158 3.80 12.70 -29.93
C ALA A 158 3.14 14.00 -30.40
N ALA A 159 1.88 14.24 -30.01
CA ALA A 159 1.19 15.48 -30.36
C ALA A 159 1.86 16.72 -29.73
N LEU A 160 2.26 16.61 -28.43
CA LEU A 160 3.00 17.69 -27.77
C LEU A 160 4.37 17.94 -28.40
N ALA A 161 5.05 16.90 -28.87
CA ALA A 161 6.30 17.03 -29.60
C ALA A 161 6.09 17.71 -30.96
N CYS A 162 5.05 17.31 -31.72
CA CYS A 162 4.71 17.93 -33.02
C CYS A 162 4.41 19.41 -32.89
N VAL A 163 3.74 19.85 -31.83
CA VAL A 163 3.42 21.28 -31.61
C VAL A 163 4.59 22.00 -30.91
N GLY A 164 5.23 21.37 -29.95
CA GLY A 164 6.25 21.99 -29.11
C GLY A 164 7.59 22.21 -29.82
N PHE A 165 8.05 21.27 -30.65
CA PHE A 165 9.31 21.41 -31.37
C PHE A 165 9.34 22.60 -32.35
N PRO A 166 8.32 22.82 -33.18
CA PRO A 166 8.27 23.99 -34.04
C PRO A 166 8.22 25.29 -33.26
N ALA A 167 7.44 25.37 -32.17
CA ALA A 167 7.36 26.56 -31.35
C ALA A 167 8.72 26.90 -30.68
N LEU A 168 9.42 25.89 -30.19
CA LEU A 168 10.78 26.05 -29.63
C LEU A 168 11.79 26.49 -30.70
N ALA A 169 11.68 25.95 -31.93
CA ALA A 169 12.54 26.32 -33.04
C ALA A 169 12.32 27.79 -33.46
N GLU A 170 11.07 28.31 -33.45
CA GLU A 170 10.79 29.71 -33.72
C GLU A 170 11.34 30.64 -32.61
N VAL A 171 11.16 30.27 -31.35
CA VAL A 171 11.72 31.01 -30.23
C VAL A 171 13.26 31.05 -30.33
N ALA A 172 13.89 29.93 -30.64
CA ALA A 172 15.34 29.87 -30.83
C ALA A 172 15.81 30.73 -32.03
N ALA A 173 15.09 30.69 -33.15
CA ALA A 173 15.38 31.51 -34.32
C ALA A 173 15.23 33.01 -34.02
N SER A 174 14.20 33.42 -33.29
CA SER A 174 13.96 34.80 -32.91
C SER A 174 15.08 35.33 -31.96
N ILE A 175 15.62 34.49 -31.09
CA ILE A 175 16.71 34.82 -30.19
C ILE A 175 18.05 34.94 -30.94
N THR A 176 18.26 34.10 -31.96
CA THR A 176 19.51 34.07 -32.75
C THR A 176 19.51 35.03 -33.94
N GLY A 177 18.43 35.79 -34.15
CA GLY A 177 18.34 36.77 -35.26
C GLY A 177 18.23 36.12 -36.62
N GLY A 178 17.83 34.86 -36.72
CA GLY A 178 17.63 34.15 -38.00
C GLY A 178 16.26 34.40 -38.58
N ASP A 179 16.18 34.88 -39.83
CA ASP A 179 14.97 34.96 -40.59
C ASP A 179 14.53 33.55 -41.03
N ALA A 180 13.80 32.85 -40.18
CA ALA A 180 13.24 31.55 -40.57
C ALA A 180 11.71 31.50 -40.34
N PRO A 181 10.92 31.99 -41.26
CA PRO A 181 9.49 31.74 -41.28
C PRO A 181 9.16 30.53 -42.20
N GLY A 182 9.55 29.39 -41.85
CA GLY A 182 9.24 28.27 -42.77
C GLY A 182 8.74 26.99 -42.08
N PRO A 183 9.50 26.40 -41.17
CA PRO A 183 9.13 25.07 -40.70
C PRO A 183 7.95 25.06 -39.73
N ALA A 184 7.76 26.09 -38.89
CA ALA A 184 6.68 26.10 -37.93
C ALA A 184 5.30 26.33 -38.54
N THR A 185 5.19 27.22 -39.53
CA THR A 185 3.93 27.45 -40.24
C THR A 185 3.51 26.20 -41.03
N LEU A 186 4.45 25.50 -41.65
CA LEU A 186 4.21 24.25 -42.34
C LEU A 186 3.76 23.12 -41.43
N THR A 187 4.40 23.01 -40.23
CA THR A 187 4.00 22.01 -39.22
C THR A 187 2.63 22.33 -38.65
N LEU A 188 2.32 23.57 -38.31
CA LEU A 188 0.98 23.96 -37.83
C LEU A 188 -0.10 23.67 -38.87
N VAL A 189 0.17 23.91 -40.17
CA VAL A 189 -0.74 23.56 -41.26
C VAL A 189 -0.90 22.03 -41.36
N ALA A 190 0.21 21.28 -41.26
CA ALA A 190 0.16 19.82 -41.29
C ALA A 190 -0.59 19.23 -40.08
N ASP A 191 -0.38 19.78 -38.89
CA ASP A 191 -1.12 19.39 -37.67
C ASP A 191 -2.61 19.72 -37.78
N ALA A 192 -2.94 20.90 -38.29
CA ALA A 192 -4.36 21.28 -38.56
C ALA A 192 -5.04 20.35 -39.58
N LEU A 193 -4.30 19.96 -40.62
CA LEU A 193 -4.79 18.99 -41.62
C LEU A 193 -4.94 17.60 -41.02
N ALA A 194 -3.98 17.15 -40.17
CA ALA A 194 -4.05 15.86 -39.47
C ALA A 194 -5.24 15.80 -38.51
N PHE A 195 -5.45 16.83 -37.70
CA PHE A 195 -6.63 16.92 -36.82
C PHE A 195 -7.94 17.06 -37.59
N GLY A 196 -7.93 17.79 -38.71
CA GLY A 196 -9.08 17.88 -39.61
C GLY A 196 -9.43 16.53 -40.26
N ALA A 197 -8.43 15.80 -40.71
CA ALA A 197 -8.58 14.44 -41.23
C ALA A 197 -9.06 13.45 -40.15
N ASP A 198 -8.53 13.53 -38.91
CA ASP A 198 -8.99 12.74 -37.78
C ASP A 198 -10.48 12.98 -37.52
N ALA A 199 -10.90 14.24 -37.45
CA ALA A 199 -12.29 14.60 -37.21
C ALA A 199 -13.23 14.05 -38.30
N TYR A 200 -12.79 14.06 -39.57
CA TYR A 200 -13.62 13.69 -40.71
C TYR A 200 -13.57 12.19 -41.05
N LEU A 201 -12.38 11.55 -40.95
CA LEU A 201 -12.17 10.17 -41.37
C LEU A 201 -12.23 9.18 -40.19
N LEU A 202 -11.77 9.59 -39.01
CA LEU A 202 -11.62 8.74 -37.83
C LEU A 202 -12.57 9.14 -36.68
N GLN A 203 -13.55 10.01 -36.94
CA GLN A 203 -14.55 10.47 -35.97
C GLN A 203 -13.93 11.06 -34.67
N GLY A 204 -12.72 11.64 -34.78
CA GLY A 204 -12.01 12.25 -33.69
C GLY A 204 -11.34 11.25 -32.72
N GLU A 205 -11.08 10.02 -33.15
CA GLU A 205 -10.46 8.99 -32.30
C GLU A 205 -9.05 9.38 -31.84
N ILE A 206 -8.24 10.00 -32.72
CA ILE A 206 -6.91 10.47 -32.35
C ILE A 206 -7.01 11.65 -31.38
N SER A 207 -7.88 12.61 -31.70
CA SER A 207 -8.12 13.79 -30.84
C SER A 207 -8.61 13.39 -29.44
N LYS A 208 -9.48 12.39 -29.32
CA LYS A 208 -9.92 11.83 -28.04
C LYS A 208 -8.75 11.20 -27.27
N LYS A 209 -7.87 10.45 -27.95
CA LYS A 209 -6.68 9.84 -27.34
C LYS A 209 -5.66 10.87 -26.92
N VAL A 210 -5.43 11.91 -27.72
CA VAL A 210 -4.59 13.06 -27.37
C VAL A 210 -5.14 13.76 -26.13
N GLY A 211 -6.42 14.13 -26.14
CA GLY A 211 -7.07 14.76 -24.98
C GLY A 211 -6.96 13.91 -23.72
N ALA A 212 -7.25 12.61 -23.83
CA ALA A 212 -7.12 11.67 -22.73
C ALA A 212 -5.69 11.55 -22.20
N GLY A 213 -4.70 11.54 -23.10
CA GLY A 213 -3.29 11.49 -22.70
C GLY A 213 -2.82 12.80 -22.07
N VAL A 214 -3.24 13.96 -22.58
CA VAL A 214 -2.97 15.27 -21.98
C VAL A 214 -3.60 15.36 -20.59
N ASP A 215 -4.85 14.93 -20.43
CA ASP A 215 -5.49 14.87 -19.12
C ASP A 215 -4.68 14.04 -18.13
N ARG A 216 -4.13 12.90 -18.53
CA ARG A 216 -3.25 12.07 -17.70
C ARG A 216 -1.94 12.76 -17.33
N LEU A 217 -1.37 13.55 -18.24
CA LEU A 217 -0.10 14.24 -18.01
C LEU A 217 -0.27 15.53 -17.20
N ALA A 218 -1.40 16.23 -17.41
CA ALA A 218 -1.65 17.56 -16.84
C ALA A 218 -2.51 17.54 -15.55
N SER A 219 -3.46 16.60 -15.44
CA SER A 219 -4.37 16.56 -14.30
C SER A 219 -3.94 15.52 -13.27
N ARG A 220 -3.26 15.98 -12.23
CA ARG A 220 -3.08 15.19 -11.02
C ARG A 220 -4.31 15.40 -10.15
N ASP A 221 -5.22 14.43 -10.18
CA ASP A 221 -6.40 14.42 -9.32
C ASP A 221 -6.01 13.80 -7.96
N SER A 222 -5.54 14.67 -7.05
CA SER A 222 -5.09 14.26 -5.72
C SER A 222 -6.19 13.56 -4.92
N ARG A 223 -7.45 13.95 -5.13
CA ARG A 223 -8.60 13.31 -4.49
C ARG A 223 -8.75 11.87 -4.95
N ARG A 224 -8.68 11.64 -6.25
CA ARG A 224 -8.78 10.31 -6.85
C ARG A 224 -7.61 9.42 -6.44
N GLU A 225 -6.38 9.96 -6.41
CA GLU A 225 -5.21 9.25 -5.89
C GLU A 225 -5.42 8.85 -4.43
N ALA A 226 -5.88 9.75 -3.56
CA ALA A 226 -6.16 9.50 -2.16
C ALA A 226 -7.25 8.44 -1.95
N GLU A 227 -8.31 8.43 -2.76
CA GLU A 227 -9.35 7.39 -2.71
C GLU A 227 -8.83 6.01 -3.11
N CYS A 228 -8.00 5.93 -4.15
CA CYS A 228 -7.36 4.68 -4.57
C CYS A 228 -6.40 4.16 -3.50
N GLU A 229 -5.61 5.03 -2.90
CA GLU A 229 -4.69 4.68 -1.81
C GLU A 229 -5.45 4.24 -0.57
N ALA A 230 -6.50 4.94 -0.17
CA ALA A 230 -7.37 4.58 0.94
C ALA A 230 -8.00 3.20 0.75
N ALA A 231 -8.48 2.88 -0.45
CA ALA A 231 -9.01 1.57 -0.79
C ALA A 231 -7.96 0.46 -0.66
N SER A 232 -6.74 0.72 -1.13
CA SER A 232 -5.62 -0.22 -0.98
C SER A 232 -5.25 -0.46 0.48
N PHE A 233 -5.18 0.60 1.28
CA PHE A 233 -4.88 0.49 2.71
C PHE A 233 -5.96 -0.27 3.46
N ASP A 234 -7.24 0.09 3.31
CA ASP A 234 -8.34 -0.59 4.01
C ASP A 234 -8.40 -2.07 3.67
N LEU A 235 -8.35 -2.43 2.38
CA LEU A 235 -8.36 -3.84 1.99
C LEU A 235 -7.09 -4.57 2.40
N GLY A 236 -5.91 -4.00 2.20
CA GLY A 236 -4.64 -4.61 2.59
C GLY A 236 -4.60 -4.93 4.09
N TYR A 237 -5.03 -3.99 4.92
CA TYR A 237 -5.12 -4.16 6.37
C TYR A 237 -6.06 -5.31 6.76
N ARG A 238 -7.27 -5.30 6.21
CA ARG A 238 -8.30 -6.30 6.53
C ARG A 238 -8.01 -7.68 5.98
N LEU A 239 -7.28 -7.77 4.88
CA LEU A 239 -6.79 -9.04 4.34
C LEU A 239 -5.54 -9.55 5.07
N GLY A 240 -5.01 -8.80 6.03
CA GLY A 240 -3.81 -9.20 6.79
C GLY A 240 -2.52 -9.15 5.96
N LEU A 241 -2.48 -8.26 4.96
CA LEU A 241 -1.33 -8.10 4.08
C LEU A 241 -0.39 -7.02 4.61
N PRO A 242 0.92 -7.31 4.78
CA PRO A 242 1.89 -6.31 5.22
C PRO A 242 2.25 -5.30 4.13
N CYS A 243 1.97 -5.62 2.86
CA CYS A 243 2.36 -4.79 1.72
C CYS A 243 1.61 -3.46 1.62
N PHE A 244 0.52 -3.25 2.37
CA PHE A 244 -0.17 -1.96 2.41
C PHE A 244 0.72 -0.82 2.97
N ALA A 245 1.75 -1.14 3.75
CA ALA A 245 2.65 -0.17 4.37
C ALA A 245 3.83 0.25 3.46
N PHE A 246 4.00 -0.41 2.31
CA PHE A 246 5.13 -0.19 1.42
C PHE A 246 4.65 -0.09 -0.02
N ALA A 247 4.67 1.06 -0.59
CA ALA A 247 4.24 1.22 -1.96
C ALA A 247 5.20 2.05 -2.83
N PRO A 248 6.36 1.54 -3.25
CA PRO A 248 6.95 2.09 -4.48
C PRO A 248 6.34 1.42 -5.71
N SER A 249 6.08 0.11 -5.69
CA SER A 249 5.25 -0.54 -6.68
C SER A 249 4.45 -1.65 -6.00
N ALA A 250 3.14 -1.65 -6.21
CA ALA A 250 2.26 -2.66 -5.64
C ALA A 250 2.65 -4.07 -6.09
N VAL A 251 3.15 -4.22 -7.33
CA VAL A 251 3.63 -5.50 -7.88
C VAL A 251 4.89 -5.99 -7.18
N GLU A 252 5.84 -5.10 -6.88
CA GLU A 252 7.06 -5.43 -6.12
C GLU A 252 6.73 -5.84 -4.70
N ALA A 253 5.84 -5.09 -4.03
CA ALA A 253 5.38 -5.42 -2.68
C ALA A 253 4.68 -6.78 -2.64
N ALA A 254 3.79 -7.05 -3.60
CA ALA A 254 3.13 -8.34 -3.74
C ALA A 254 4.11 -9.47 -4.06
N GLY A 255 5.09 -9.21 -4.95
CA GLY A 255 6.16 -10.15 -5.29
C GLY A 255 7.04 -10.49 -4.09
N ALA A 256 7.43 -9.51 -3.28
CA ALA A 256 8.21 -9.70 -2.07
C ALA A 256 7.43 -10.52 -1.02
N ALA A 257 6.12 -10.30 -0.88
CA ALA A 257 5.27 -11.05 0.04
C ALA A 257 5.15 -12.54 -0.32
N VAL A 258 5.53 -12.92 -1.54
CA VAL A 258 5.47 -14.30 -2.05
C VAL A 258 6.83 -15.02 -1.98
N VAL A 259 7.94 -14.28 -1.97
CA VAL A 259 9.31 -14.87 -2.02
C VAL A 259 9.65 -15.67 -0.76
N ASP A 260 9.04 -15.39 0.37
CA ASP A 260 9.40 -15.99 1.68
C ASP A 260 8.85 -17.41 1.92
N GLY A 261 8.37 -18.15 0.91
CA GLY A 261 7.96 -19.54 1.14
C GLY A 261 6.93 -20.11 0.17
N THR A 262 6.34 -21.23 0.56
CA THR A 262 5.23 -21.87 -0.16
C THR A 262 4.05 -20.92 -0.29
N VAL A 263 3.69 -20.61 -1.53
CA VAL A 263 2.59 -19.66 -1.82
C VAL A 263 1.29 -20.38 -1.53
N ASP A 264 0.66 -20.01 -0.42
CA ASP A 264 -0.73 -20.39 -0.19
C ASP A 264 -1.62 -19.70 -1.24
N GLU A 265 -2.44 -20.48 -1.92
CA GLU A 265 -3.37 -19.98 -2.95
C GLU A 265 -4.29 -18.86 -2.41
N ASN A 266 -4.73 -18.97 -1.16
CA ASN A 266 -5.53 -17.95 -0.50
C ASN A 266 -4.77 -16.63 -0.38
N ARG A 267 -3.47 -16.68 -0.12
CA ARG A 267 -2.62 -15.49 -0.06
C ARG A 267 -2.44 -14.84 -1.42
N VAL A 268 -2.26 -15.63 -2.48
CA VAL A 268 -2.23 -15.10 -3.86
C VAL A 268 -3.53 -14.40 -4.19
N ARG A 269 -4.66 -15.00 -3.86
CA ARG A 269 -5.98 -14.39 -4.09
C ARG A 269 -6.17 -13.11 -3.30
N ALA A 270 -5.75 -13.09 -2.03
CA ALA A 270 -5.78 -11.88 -1.22
C ALA A 270 -4.93 -10.76 -1.83
N LEU A 271 -3.73 -11.07 -2.33
CA LEU A 271 -2.87 -10.12 -3.02
C LEU A 271 -3.49 -9.62 -4.33
N LEU A 272 -4.16 -10.49 -5.10
CA LEU A 272 -4.88 -10.07 -6.30
C LEU A 272 -6.03 -9.11 -5.99
N VAL A 273 -6.83 -9.42 -4.98
CA VAL A 273 -7.93 -8.55 -4.52
C VAL A 273 -7.38 -7.20 -4.07
N TRP A 274 -6.28 -7.19 -3.34
CA TRP A 274 -5.60 -5.97 -2.93
C TRP A 274 -5.09 -5.15 -4.12
N LEU A 275 -4.44 -5.79 -5.11
CA LEU A 275 -3.98 -5.11 -6.34
C LEU A 275 -5.13 -4.55 -7.17
N CYS A 276 -6.31 -5.17 -7.09
CA CYS A 276 -7.53 -4.69 -7.77
C CYS A 276 -8.27 -3.59 -6.99
N ALA A 277 -7.93 -3.33 -5.71
CA ALA A 277 -8.64 -2.38 -4.86
C ALA A 277 -8.68 -0.95 -5.42
N PRO A 278 -7.57 -0.35 -5.89
CA PRO A 278 -7.59 0.98 -6.49
C PRO A 278 -8.52 1.06 -7.69
N MET A 279 -8.43 0.05 -8.58
CA MET A 279 -9.26 -0.03 -9.79
C MET A 279 -10.75 -0.18 -9.46
N ALA A 280 -11.09 -1.01 -8.47
CA ALA A 280 -12.46 -1.19 -8.01
C ALA A 280 -13.03 0.10 -7.41
N CYS A 281 -12.22 0.82 -6.63
CA CYS A 281 -12.60 2.10 -6.03
C CYS A 281 -12.83 3.17 -7.10
N GLU A 282 -11.89 3.36 -7.99
CA GLU A 282 -11.96 4.38 -9.04
C GLU A 282 -13.12 4.12 -9.99
N ARG A 283 -13.32 2.87 -10.43
CA ARG A 283 -14.39 2.49 -11.34
C ARG A 283 -15.79 2.74 -10.79
N ARG A 284 -15.97 2.68 -9.49
CA ARG A 284 -17.26 2.96 -8.85
C ARG A 284 -17.73 4.40 -9.06
N LYS A 285 -16.78 5.35 -9.11
CA LYS A 285 -17.07 6.78 -9.23
C LYS A 285 -16.81 7.36 -10.62
N HIS A 286 -15.91 6.72 -11.36
CA HIS A 286 -15.40 7.26 -12.62
C HIS A 286 -15.50 6.23 -13.74
N ARG A 287 -15.88 6.69 -14.94
CA ARG A 287 -15.94 5.84 -16.13
C ARG A 287 -14.57 5.46 -16.67
N LYS A 288 -13.56 6.30 -16.43
CA LYS A 288 -12.20 6.15 -16.95
C LYS A 288 -11.21 6.06 -15.81
N LEU A 289 -10.28 5.12 -15.90
CA LEU A 289 -9.22 4.94 -14.92
C LEU A 289 -8.07 5.91 -15.21
N LEU A 290 -7.72 6.77 -14.25
CA LEU A 290 -6.58 7.67 -14.30
C LEU A 290 -5.53 7.33 -13.25
N ALA A 291 -5.94 7.09 -12.01
CA ALA A 291 -5.04 6.83 -10.89
C ALA A 291 -4.63 5.35 -10.78
N SER A 292 -5.57 4.42 -11.01
CA SER A 292 -5.31 2.98 -10.89
C SER A 292 -4.75 2.37 -12.18
N ASP A 293 -3.95 1.29 -12.06
CA ASP A 293 -3.37 0.57 -13.21
C ASP A 293 -3.90 -0.86 -13.30
N PRO A 294 -4.69 -1.20 -14.34
CA PRO A 294 -5.25 -2.54 -14.52
C PRO A 294 -4.21 -3.63 -14.81
N ARG A 295 -2.99 -3.26 -15.21
CA ARG A 295 -1.92 -4.23 -15.53
C ARG A 295 -1.24 -4.82 -14.32
N GLN A 296 -1.27 -4.14 -13.16
CA GLN A 296 -0.53 -4.58 -11.98
C GLN A 296 -0.90 -6.01 -11.56
N ALA A 297 -2.20 -6.30 -11.51
CA ALA A 297 -2.68 -7.64 -11.17
C ALA A 297 -2.31 -8.69 -12.23
N LEU A 298 -2.40 -8.34 -13.54
CA LEU A 298 -1.98 -9.21 -14.63
C LEU A 298 -0.49 -9.47 -14.62
N ALA A 299 0.33 -8.44 -14.41
CA ALA A 299 1.78 -8.56 -14.30
C ALA A 299 2.19 -9.44 -13.11
N PHE A 300 1.51 -9.29 -11.98
CA PHE A 300 1.73 -10.14 -10.82
C PHE A 300 1.44 -11.63 -11.11
N LEU A 301 0.31 -11.96 -11.72
CA LEU A 301 -0.01 -13.34 -12.09
C LEU A 301 0.96 -13.90 -13.12
N THR A 302 1.35 -13.11 -14.10
CA THR A 302 2.34 -13.51 -15.11
C THR A 302 3.68 -13.83 -14.45
N LEU A 303 4.10 -13.03 -13.47
CA LEU A 303 5.31 -13.26 -12.68
C LEU A 303 5.22 -14.61 -11.92
N LEU A 304 4.10 -14.86 -11.23
CA LEU A 304 3.90 -16.10 -10.46
C LEU A 304 3.85 -17.35 -11.34
N ARG A 305 3.17 -17.29 -12.47
CA ARG A 305 3.14 -18.39 -13.43
C ARG A 305 4.51 -18.67 -14.03
N GLY A 306 5.26 -17.62 -14.39
CA GLY A 306 6.62 -17.75 -14.88
C GLY A 306 7.58 -18.42 -13.87
N ARG A 307 7.26 -18.31 -12.58
CA ARG A 307 8.00 -18.98 -11.49
C ARG A 307 7.42 -20.35 -11.11
N GLY A 308 6.36 -20.81 -11.75
CA GLY A 308 5.67 -22.05 -11.39
C GLY A 308 4.96 -22.02 -10.02
N GLN A 309 4.75 -20.82 -9.46
CA GLN A 309 4.16 -20.64 -8.12
C GLN A 309 2.62 -20.52 -8.14
N PHE A 310 2.03 -20.43 -9.32
CA PHE A 310 0.57 -20.38 -9.49
C PHE A 310 0.17 -21.23 -10.69
N THR A 311 -0.62 -22.27 -10.44
CA THR A 311 -0.96 -23.33 -11.41
C THR A 311 -2.46 -23.40 -11.71
N ASP A 312 -3.23 -22.36 -11.46
CA ASP A 312 -4.67 -22.32 -11.77
C ASP A 312 -4.91 -22.54 -13.28
N ALA A 313 -5.89 -23.36 -13.61
CA ALA A 313 -6.27 -23.67 -14.98
C ALA A 313 -6.95 -22.50 -15.71
N ASN A 314 -7.49 -21.53 -14.96
CA ASN A 314 -8.15 -20.35 -15.52
C ASN A 314 -7.16 -19.35 -16.12
N SER A 315 -7.60 -18.53 -17.06
CA SER A 315 -6.75 -17.48 -17.63
C SER A 315 -6.36 -16.44 -16.59
N ASN A 316 -5.27 -15.69 -16.82
CA ASN A 316 -4.90 -14.58 -15.94
C ASN A 316 -5.98 -13.51 -15.89
N GLU A 317 -6.59 -13.22 -17.04
CA GLU A 317 -7.65 -12.21 -17.15
C GLU A 317 -8.88 -12.61 -16.33
N ASP A 318 -9.31 -13.88 -16.41
CA ASP A 318 -10.44 -14.39 -15.63
C ASP A 318 -10.18 -14.31 -14.12
N ASN A 319 -8.98 -14.67 -13.68
CA ASN A 319 -8.58 -14.56 -12.27
C ASN A 319 -8.55 -13.11 -11.80
N VAL A 320 -8.09 -12.17 -12.64
CA VAL A 320 -8.10 -10.73 -12.30
C VAL A 320 -9.52 -10.19 -12.33
N ARG A 321 -10.38 -10.60 -13.27
CA ARG A 321 -11.80 -10.21 -13.27
C ARG A 321 -12.52 -10.68 -12.00
N TRP A 322 -12.26 -11.92 -11.58
CA TRP A 322 -12.79 -12.45 -10.33
C TRP A 322 -12.33 -11.62 -9.13
N ALA A 323 -11.03 -11.33 -9.04
CA ALA A 323 -10.45 -10.53 -7.97
C ALA A 323 -11.01 -9.09 -7.95
N LEU A 324 -11.23 -8.50 -9.13
CA LEU A 324 -11.86 -7.18 -9.27
C LEU A 324 -13.31 -7.19 -8.77
N GLY A 325 -14.07 -8.23 -9.12
CA GLY A 325 -15.43 -8.41 -8.61
C GLY A 325 -15.48 -8.52 -7.09
N ASP A 326 -14.54 -9.27 -6.51
CA ASP A 326 -14.46 -9.45 -5.07
C ASP A 326 -13.96 -8.16 -4.35
N ALA A 327 -12.99 -7.45 -4.90
CA ALA A 327 -12.57 -6.14 -4.42
C ALA A 327 -13.72 -5.13 -4.42
N SER A 328 -14.51 -5.11 -5.51
CA SER A 328 -15.68 -4.23 -5.64
C SER A 328 -16.71 -4.53 -4.54
N ARG A 329 -17.02 -5.80 -4.31
CA ARG A 329 -17.93 -6.25 -3.24
C ARG A 329 -17.45 -5.83 -1.85
N LEU A 330 -16.16 -6.03 -1.56
CA LEU A 330 -15.59 -5.69 -0.26
C LEU A 330 -15.59 -4.18 -0.02
N LEU A 331 -15.25 -3.40 -1.05
CA LEU A 331 -15.24 -1.93 -0.97
C LEU A 331 -16.65 -1.33 -0.93
N GLU A 332 -17.65 -1.97 -1.54
CA GLU A 332 -19.04 -1.51 -1.46
C GLU A 332 -19.54 -1.48 -0.01
N ALA A 333 -19.26 -2.54 0.73
CA ALA A 333 -19.58 -2.63 2.16
C ALA A 333 -18.79 -1.60 3.01
N ARG A 334 -17.73 -1.00 2.44
CA ARG A 334 -16.77 -0.13 3.13
C ARG A 334 -16.68 1.27 2.54
N ALA A 335 -17.65 1.68 1.73
CA ALA A 335 -17.62 2.93 1.00
C ALA A 335 -17.30 4.15 1.88
N ARG A 336 -18.04 4.31 2.99
CA ARG A 336 -17.86 5.43 3.92
C ARG A 336 -16.50 5.43 4.65
N PRO A 337 -16.04 4.33 5.27
CA PRO A 337 -14.71 4.28 5.86
C PRO A 337 -13.58 4.61 4.89
N VAL A 338 -13.66 4.17 3.62
CA VAL A 338 -12.67 4.49 2.59
C VAL A 338 -12.68 5.98 2.25
N GLU A 339 -13.85 6.62 2.19
CA GLU A 339 -13.96 8.07 1.98
C GLU A 339 -13.35 8.86 3.15
N GLU A 340 -13.67 8.49 4.38
CA GLU A 340 -13.10 9.11 5.59
C GLU A 340 -11.57 8.95 5.66
N LEU A 341 -11.03 7.84 5.14
CA LEU A 341 -9.60 7.61 5.05
C LEU A 341 -8.96 8.43 3.92
N ALA A 342 -9.65 8.58 2.78
CA ALA A 342 -9.20 9.43 1.68
C ALA A 342 -9.11 10.91 2.09
N ASP A 343 -10.10 11.42 2.83
CA ASP A 343 -10.06 12.77 3.42
C ASP A 343 -8.84 12.96 4.31
N PHE A 344 -8.46 11.90 5.04
CA PHE A 344 -7.28 11.94 5.89
C PHE A 344 -5.97 11.98 5.07
N PHE A 345 -5.88 11.24 3.97
CA PHE A 345 -4.71 11.29 3.09
C PHE A 345 -4.54 12.64 2.40
N GLU A 346 -5.63 13.30 2.00
CA GLU A 346 -5.58 14.64 1.45
C GLU A 346 -5.00 15.68 2.43
N SER A 347 -5.10 15.44 3.74
CA SER A 347 -4.50 16.32 4.74
C SER A 347 -2.97 16.32 4.75
N GLY A 348 -2.33 15.36 4.10
CA GLY A 348 -0.89 15.34 3.78
C GLY A 348 0.05 14.95 4.93
N VAL A 349 -0.45 14.55 6.10
CA VAL A 349 0.36 14.31 7.32
C VAL A 349 0.16 12.88 7.87
N ALA A 350 -0.37 11.95 7.07
CA ALA A 350 -0.68 10.60 7.54
C ALA A 350 0.58 9.72 7.66
N THR A 351 0.84 9.18 8.85
CA THR A 351 1.77 8.05 9.04
C THR A 351 1.04 6.72 8.91
N ALA A 352 1.77 5.63 8.69
CA ALA A 352 1.17 4.29 8.64
C ALA A 352 0.48 3.92 9.97
N GLY A 353 1.06 4.34 11.09
CA GLY A 353 0.48 4.16 12.43
C GLY A 353 -0.83 4.93 12.59
N ASP A 354 -0.91 6.17 12.10
CA ASP A 354 -2.13 6.96 12.13
C ASP A 354 -3.26 6.32 11.30
N VAL A 355 -2.89 5.73 10.14
CA VAL A 355 -3.84 4.98 9.30
C VAL A 355 -4.37 3.76 10.06
N VAL A 356 -3.48 2.98 10.69
CA VAL A 356 -3.88 1.83 11.54
C VAL A 356 -4.81 2.29 12.66
N ALA A 357 -4.50 3.40 13.34
CA ALA A 357 -5.35 3.94 14.39
C ALA A 357 -6.77 4.30 13.91
N ARG A 358 -6.91 4.73 12.65
CA ARG A 358 -8.22 5.02 12.05
C ARG A 358 -8.98 3.75 11.65
N LEU A 359 -8.28 2.77 11.10
CA LEU A 359 -8.88 1.49 10.67
C LEU A 359 -9.40 0.65 11.85
N GLU A 360 -8.90 0.89 13.05
CA GLU A 360 -9.30 0.21 14.29
C GLU A 360 -10.42 0.94 15.08
N ARG A 361 -10.84 2.11 14.63
CA ARG A 361 -12.01 2.83 15.18
C ARG A 361 -13.31 2.28 14.61
#